data_df37bf9ac0040a65af932723db08da71
#
_entry.id   df37bf9ac0040a65af932723db08da71
#
_cell.length_a   1.000
_cell.length_b   1.000
_cell.length_c   1.000
_cell.angle_alpha   90.00
_cell.angle_beta   90.00
_cell.angle_gamma   90.00
#
_symmetry.space_group_name_H-M   'P 1'
#
loop_
_entity.id
_entity.type
_entity.pdbx_description
1 polymer ?
#
loop_
_entity_poly.entity_id
_entity_poly.type
_entity_poly.pdbx_seq_one_letter_code
_entity_poly.pdbx_strand_id
1 'polypeptide(L)'
;MKKLLSLPPNLVECFHEVERAARKEWFCTSDPIGHKLGSGGGTAWLLQACKASETDEGETFAAWLSREKRILLHAGGQSRRLPAYAPSGKILTPVPVFRWKRGQRLDQNLLSLQLPLYEQVMERAPQSLHTLVASGDVYIRTDRPLQDIPEADVVCYGLWVDPSLAQNHGVFVSDRRSPERLAFMLQKPSVAELGALMSKHLFLMDIGIWLLSDRAVELMVKRSYRDGQLSFYDMYSEFGLALGDRPTLDDPELNSLTVAILPLEGGNFYHY
;
A
#
# COMPACT_ATOMS: atom_id res chain seq x y z
N MET A 1 -9.04 -11.81 -8.91
CA MET A 1 -8.32 -10.78 -8.10
C MET A 1 -9.34 -9.96 -7.33
N LYS A 2 -9.29 -10.02 -6.01
CA LYS A 2 -10.19 -9.31 -5.10
C LYS A 2 -9.66 -7.92 -4.80
N LYS A 3 -10.53 -6.91 -4.74
CA LYS A 3 -10.18 -5.55 -4.32
C LYS A 3 -10.79 -5.30 -2.93
N LEU A 4 -9.99 -4.85 -2.01
CA LEU A 4 -10.37 -4.57 -0.62
C LEU A 4 -10.18 -3.07 -0.37
N LEU A 5 -11.18 -2.42 0.18
CA LEU A 5 -11.18 -0.97 0.34
C LEU A 5 -11.60 -0.59 1.77
N SER A 6 -10.71 0.11 2.48
CA SER A 6 -11.05 0.76 3.74
C SER A 6 -11.64 2.14 3.44
N LEU A 7 -12.88 2.38 3.87
CA LEU A 7 -13.63 3.61 3.63
C LEU A 7 -14.15 4.21 4.94
N PRO A 8 -14.50 5.51 4.94
CA PRO A 8 -15.34 6.07 6.00
C PRO A 8 -16.67 5.29 6.12
N PRO A 9 -17.22 5.12 7.34
CA PRO A 9 -18.39 4.26 7.57
C PRO A 9 -19.60 4.58 6.68
N ASN A 10 -19.86 5.87 6.45
CA ASN A 10 -20.97 6.35 5.62
C ASN A 10 -20.84 5.97 4.12
N LEU A 11 -19.64 5.61 3.67
CA LEU A 11 -19.41 5.22 2.27
C LEU A 11 -19.45 3.70 2.07
N VAL A 12 -19.21 2.91 3.10
CA VAL A 12 -19.19 1.44 3.00
C VAL A 12 -20.53 0.92 2.48
N GLU A 13 -21.65 1.47 2.96
CA GLU A 13 -23.00 1.04 2.57
C GLU A 13 -23.34 1.35 1.11
N CYS A 14 -22.94 2.53 0.62
CA CYS A 14 -23.33 3.01 -0.71
C CYS A 14 -22.26 2.75 -1.80
N PHE A 15 -21.05 2.34 -1.46
CA PHE A 15 -19.95 2.19 -2.41
C PHE A 15 -20.31 1.32 -3.62
N HIS A 16 -20.93 0.17 -3.39
CA HIS A 16 -21.27 -0.77 -4.45
C HIS A 16 -22.30 -0.21 -5.45
N GLU A 17 -23.18 0.66 -4.99
CA GLU A 17 -24.19 1.33 -5.83
C GLU A 17 -23.56 2.50 -6.60
N VAL A 18 -22.82 3.36 -5.90
CA VAL A 18 -22.21 4.57 -6.46
C VAL A 18 -21.18 4.22 -7.52
N GLU A 19 -20.28 3.27 -7.23
CA GLU A 19 -19.22 2.84 -8.15
C GLU A 19 -19.66 1.70 -9.07
N ARG A 20 -20.87 1.16 -8.92
CA ARG A 20 -21.38 -0.02 -9.65
C ARG A 20 -20.44 -1.22 -9.50
N ALA A 21 -19.79 -1.33 -8.34
CA ALA A 21 -18.77 -2.30 -8.04
C ALA A 21 -19.39 -3.65 -7.63
N ALA A 22 -19.05 -4.72 -8.33
CA ALA A 22 -19.59 -6.06 -8.04
C ALA A 22 -19.08 -6.60 -6.69
N ARG A 23 -19.98 -6.99 -5.79
CA ARG A 23 -19.63 -7.52 -4.45
C ARG A 23 -18.71 -8.75 -4.47
N LYS A 24 -18.75 -9.55 -5.53
CA LYS A 24 -17.83 -10.69 -5.70
C LYS A 24 -16.37 -10.25 -5.91
N GLU A 25 -16.14 -9.05 -6.46
CA GLU A 25 -14.81 -8.52 -6.77
C GLU A 25 -14.32 -7.52 -5.72
N TRP A 26 -15.26 -6.84 -5.06
CA TRP A 26 -14.98 -5.79 -4.09
C TRP A 26 -15.50 -6.14 -2.71
N PHE A 27 -14.67 -5.88 -1.72
CA PHE A 27 -15.03 -5.89 -0.30
C PHE A 27 -14.69 -4.53 0.30
N CYS A 28 -15.62 -3.93 1.03
CA CYS A 28 -15.42 -2.65 1.70
C CYS A 28 -15.75 -2.77 3.18
N THR A 29 -14.92 -2.14 4.01
CA THR A 29 -15.21 -1.98 5.44
C THR A 29 -14.60 -0.67 5.96
N SER A 30 -15.01 -0.25 7.13
CA SER A 30 -14.38 0.83 7.88
C SER A 30 -13.59 0.29 9.06
N ASP A 31 -12.64 1.07 9.57
CA ASP A 31 -12.00 0.75 10.84
C ASP A 31 -13.06 0.68 11.94
N PRO A 32 -12.87 -0.16 12.98
CA PRO A 32 -13.76 -0.21 14.12
C PRO A 32 -13.91 1.16 14.79
N ILE A 33 -15.14 1.51 15.17
CA ILE A 33 -15.45 2.82 15.75
C ILE A 33 -14.62 3.05 17.02
N GLY A 34 -13.97 4.21 17.10
CA GLY A 34 -13.18 4.59 18.26
C GLY A 34 -11.75 4.00 18.30
N HIS A 35 -11.38 3.14 17.37
CA HIS A 35 -10.05 2.55 17.30
C HIS A 35 -9.22 3.16 16.17
N LYS A 36 -7.98 3.55 16.49
CA LYS A 36 -6.97 3.88 15.49
C LYS A 36 -6.08 2.66 15.31
N LEU A 37 -6.17 2.02 14.18
CA LEU A 37 -5.43 0.78 13.93
C LEU A 37 -4.04 1.02 13.30
N GLY A 38 -3.81 2.19 12.69
CA GLY A 38 -2.64 2.43 11.85
C GLY A 38 -2.74 1.69 10.52
N SER A 39 -1.76 1.87 9.64
CA SER A 39 -1.79 1.28 8.30
C SER A 39 -1.63 -0.25 8.30
N GLY A 40 -0.80 -0.80 9.18
CA GLY A 40 -0.63 -2.25 9.35
C GLY A 40 -1.81 -2.91 10.04
N GLY A 41 -2.29 -2.34 11.16
CA GLY A 41 -3.48 -2.84 11.87
C GLY A 41 -4.75 -2.73 11.02
N GLY A 42 -4.89 -1.65 10.25
CA GLY A 42 -5.98 -1.49 9.28
C GLY A 42 -5.91 -2.52 8.15
N THR A 43 -4.71 -2.88 7.67
CA THR A 43 -4.50 -4.00 6.73
C THR A 43 -4.96 -5.32 7.33
N ALA A 44 -4.55 -5.61 8.58
CA ALA A 44 -4.96 -6.82 9.29
C ALA A 44 -6.49 -6.90 9.45
N TRP A 45 -7.11 -5.81 9.88
CA TRP A 45 -8.56 -5.71 10.01
C TRP A 45 -9.29 -5.97 8.68
N LEU A 46 -8.88 -5.28 7.62
CA LEU A 46 -9.51 -5.37 6.31
C LEU A 46 -9.45 -6.79 5.73
N LEU A 47 -8.30 -7.47 5.87
CA LEU A 47 -8.13 -8.86 5.43
C LEU A 47 -8.99 -9.82 6.24
N GLN A 48 -9.01 -9.70 7.56
CA GLN A 48 -9.79 -10.58 8.42
C GLN A 48 -11.29 -10.38 8.26
N ALA A 49 -11.73 -9.13 8.14
CA ALA A 49 -13.13 -8.82 7.89
C ALA A 49 -13.59 -9.36 6.52
N CYS A 50 -12.73 -9.28 5.49
CA CYS A 50 -13.01 -9.87 4.18
C CYS A 50 -13.15 -11.39 4.28
N LYS A 51 -12.18 -12.07 4.92
CA LYS A 51 -12.24 -13.51 5.14
C LYS A 51 -13.52 -13.92 5.87
N ALA A 52 -13.86 -13.21 6.94
CA ALA A 52 -15.07 -13.51 7.73
C ALA A 52 -16.37 -13.31 6.96
N SER A 53 -16.38 -12.46 5.92
CA SER A 53 -17.54 -12.28 5.05
C SER A 53 -17.72 -13.39 4.00
N GLU A 54 -16.67 -14.17 3.78
CA GLU A 54 -16.67 -15.32 2.87
C GLU A 54 -16.94 -16.58 3.71
N THR A 55 -18.12 -17.17 3.59
CA THR A 55 -18.72 -18.17 4.49
C THR A 55 -18.06 -19.56 4.56
N ASP A 56 -16.78 -19.69 4.32
CA ASP A 56 -16.08 -20.97 4.38
C ASP A 56 -15.53 -21.22 5.81
N GLU A 57 -16.37 -21.76 6.71
CA GLU A 57 -16.09 -21.93 8.15
C GLU A 57 -14.87 -22.82 8.48
N GLY A 58 -14.33 -23.55 7.51
CA GLY A 58 -13.20 -24.47 7.71
C GLY A 58 -11.85 -23.97 7.17
N GLU A 59 -11.82 -22.90 6.38
CA GLU A 59 -10.60 -22.43 5.73
C GLU A 59 -9.70 -21.65 6.69
N THR A 60 -8.43 -22.04 6.80
CA THR A 60 -7.44 -21.29 7.58
C THR A 60 -7.13 -19.93 6.94
N PHE A 61 -6.60 -18.96 7.71
CA PHE A 61 -6.21 -17.65 7.16
C PHE A 61 -5.12 -17.77 6.09
N ALA A 62 -4.13 -18.66 6.31
CA ALA A 62 -3.07 -18.95 5.34
C ALA A 62 -3.61 -19.51 4.02
N ALA A 63 -4.52 -20.50 4.07
CA ALA A 63 -5.15 -21.06 2.88
C ALA A 63 -5.97 -20.01 2.12
N TRP A 64 -6.70 -19.17 2.84
CA TRP A 64 -7.46 -18.06 2.25
C TRP A 64 -6.54 -17.02 1.60
N LEU A 65 -5.39 -16.68 2.21
CA LEU A 65 -4.41 -15.76 1.62
C LEU A 65 -3.87 -16.29 0.29
N SER A 66 -3.49 -17.56 0.24
CA SER A 66 -2.88 -18.17 -0.96
C SER A 66 -3.87 -18.44 -2.10
N ARG A 67 -5.18 -18.32 -1.86
CA ARG A 67 -6.22 -18.66 -2.83
C ARG A 67 -6.28 -17.74 -4.04
N GLU A 68 -6.06 -16.43 -3.83
CA GLU A 68 -6.12 -15.43 -4.89
C GLU A 68 -5.31 -14.16 -4.58
N LYS A 69 -4.97 -13.42 -5.62
CA LYS A 69 -4.34 -12.12 -5.52
C LYS A 69 -5.34 -11.04 -5.07
N ARG A 70 -4.85 -10.07 -4.27
CA ARG A 70 -5.66 -8.98 -3.68
C ARG A 70 -4.98 -7.63 -3.83
N ILE A 71 -5.80 -6.59 -4.00
CA ILE A 71 -5.39 -5.19 -3.94
C ILE A 71 -6.11 -4.55 -2.76
N LEU A 72 -5.35 -4.06 -1.79
CA LEU A 72 -5.86 -3.33 -0.63
C LEU A 72 -5.61 -1.85 -0.79
N LEU A 73 -6.65 -1.04 -0.60
CA LEU A 73 -6.58 0.40 -0.69
C LEU A 73 -7.03 1.03 0.64
N HIS A 74 -6.14 1.79 1.25
CA HIS A 74 -6.43 2.53 2.48
C HIS A 74 -6.98 3.92 2.17
N ALA A 75 -8.29 4.10 2.32
CA ALA A 75 -8.98 5.36 2.04
C ALA A 75 -9.84 5.89 3.22
N GLY A 76 -9.72 5.28 4.39
CA GLY A 76 -10.45 5.65 5.62
C GLY A 76 -9.89 6.86 6.40
N GLY A 77 -8.88 7.54 5.90
CA GLY A 77 -8.21 8.64 6.60
C GLY A 77 -9.08 9.87 6.87
N GLN A 78 -8.69 10.69 7.86
CA GLN A 78 -9.45 11.86 8.33
C GLN A 78 -9.50 13.05 7.36
N SER A 79 -8.90 12.96 6.18
CA SER A 79 -8.88 14.02 5.14
C SER A 79 -8.53 15.42 5.66
N ARG A 80 -7.60 15.54 6.60
CA ARG A 80 -7.26 16.80 7.29
C ARG A 80 -6.81 17.90 6.34
N ARG A 81 -6.17 17.56 5.22
CA ARG A 81 -5.70 18.52 4.21
C ARG A 81 -6.81 18.99 3.28
N LEU A 82 -7.85 18.18 3.09
CA LEU A 82 -9.01 18.45 2.25
C LEU A 82 -10.30 18.14 3.02
N PRO A 83 -10.65 18.92 4.04
CA PRO A 83 -11.79 18.62 4.92
C PRO A 83 -13.13 18.59 4.19
N ALA A 84 -13.26 19.33 3.09
CA ALA A 84 -14.47 19.31 2.25
C ALA A 84 -14.75 17.93 1.63
N TYR A 85 -13.74 17.09 1.48
CA TYR A 85 -13.86 15.73 0.93
C TYR A 85 -13.87 14.63 2.01
N ALA A 86 -13.80 15.00 3.28
CA ALA A 86 -13.85 14.03 4.38
C ALA A 86 -15.12 13.16 4.35
N PRO A 87 -16.33 13.71 4.10
CA PRO A 87 -17.56 12.91 4.05
C PRO A 87 -17.63 11.96 2.84
N SER A 88 -17.03 12.34 1.69
CA SER A 88 -17.05 11.55 0.46
C SER A 88 -15.82 10.64 0.29
N GLY A 89 -14.85 10.72 1.22
CA GLY A 89 -13.56 10.03 1.10
C GLY A 89 -12.73 10.56 -0.06
N LYS A 90 -11.44 10.74 0.14
CA LYS A 90 -10.54 11.29 -0.90
C LYS A 90 -10.49 10.41 -2.15
N ILE A 91 -10.57 9.10 -1.99
CA ILE A 91 -10.44 8.14 -3.10
C ILE A 91 -11.56 8.26 -4.14
N LEU A 92 -12.74 8.73 -3.73
CA LEU A 92 -13.88 8.97 -4.63
C LEU A 92 -13.96 10.44 -5.10
N THR A 93 -12.93 11.24 -4.83
CA THR A 93 -12.85 12.62 -5.32
C THR A 93 -12.91 12.62 -6.85
N PRO A 94 -13.85 13.37 -7.47
CA PRO A 94 -13.89 13.52 -8.92
C PRO A 94 -12.62 14.20 -9.42
N VAL A 95 -11.98 13.59 -10.42
CA VAL A 95 -10.78 14.13 -11.06
C VAL A 95 -11.08 14.32 -12.53
N PRO A 96 -11.32 15.56 -13.00
CA PRO A 96 -11.58 15.83 -14.40
C PRO A 96 -10.32 15.63 -15.23
N VAL A 97 -10.24 14.51 -15.96
CA VAL A 97 -9.15 14.20 -16.85
C VAL A 97 -9.65 14.09 -18.27
N PHE A 98 -9.14 14.92 -19.17
CA PHE A 98 -9.48 14.86 -20.58
C PHE A 98 -8.72 13.72 -21.26
N ARG A 99 -9.44 12.75 -21.80
CA ARG A 99 -8.89 11.63 -22.59
C ARG A 99 -9.43 11.68 -24.02
N TRP A 100 -8.94 12.61 -24.81
CA TRP A 100 -9.38 12.83 -26.19
C TRP A 100 -9.45 11.56 -27.06
N LYS A 101 -8.51 10.62 -26.89
CA LYS A 101 -8.48 9.36 -27.64
C LYS A 101 -9.50 8.33 -27.17
N ARG A 102 -10.05 8.45 -25.95
CA ARG A 102 -10.94 7.46 -25.32
C ARG A 102 -12.30 8.04 -24.93
N GLY A 103 -12.57 9.29 -25.29
CA GLY A 103 -13.70 10.04 -24.77
C GLY A 103 -13.45 10.55 -23.34
N GLN A 104 -14.17 11.58 -22.97
CA GLN A 104 -14.15 12.11 -21.60
C GLN A 104 -15.12 11.31 -20.72
N ARG A 105 -14.66 10.91 -19.53
CA ARG A 105 -15.51 10.35 -18.50
C ARG A 105 -15.76 11.41 -17.44
N LEU A 106 -17.03 11.73 -17.21
CA LEU A 106 -17.45 12.69 -16.20
C LEU A 106 -17.51 12.09 -14.79
N ASP A 107 -17.64 10.78 -14.71
CA ASP A 107 -17.69 9.98 -13.48
C ASP A 107 -16.32 9.49 -13.00
N GLN A 108 -15.25 10.02 -13.57
CA GLN A 108 -13.88 9.61 -13.23
C GLN A 108 -13.47 10.18 -11.87
N ASN A 109 -13.01 9.32 -10.97
CA ASN A 109 -12.52 9.67 -9.65
C ASN A 109 -11.10 9.14 -9.42
N LEU A 110 -10.51 9.43 -8.27
CA LEU A 110 -9.15 9.02 -7.96
C LEU A 110 -9.00 7.49 -7.96
N LEU A 111 -9.98 6.74 -7.46
CA LEU A 111 -9.98 5.27 -7.50
C LEU A 111 -9.87 4.73 -8.93
N SER A 112 -10.71 5.22 -9.83
CA SER A 112 -10.73 4.78 -11.23
C SER A 112 -9.45 5.15 -12.01
N LEU A 113 -8.70 6.14 -11.54
CA LEU A 113 -7.40 6.54 -12.10
C LEU A 113 -6.24 5.68 -11.59
N GLN A 114 -6.25 5.30 -10.31
CA GLN A 114 -5.19 4.51 -9.67
C GLN A 114 -5.27 3.03 -10.02
N LEU A 115 -6.48 2.47 -10.00
CA LEU A 115 -6.72 1.03 -10.05
C LEU A 115 -6.04 0.33 -11.24
N PRO A 116 -6.04 0.87 -12.47
CA PRO A 116 -5.41 0.21 -13.60
C PRO A 116 -3.90 -0.04 -13.43
N LEU A 117 -3.19 0.85 -12.75
CA LEU A 117 -1.76 0.64 -12.44
C LEU A 117 -1.58 -0.52 -11.46
N TYR A 118 -2.37 -0.56 -10.40
CA TYR A 118 -2.29 -1.61 -9.38
C TYR A 118 -2.67 -2.99 -9.93
N GLU A 119 -3.66 -3.05 -10.80
CA GLU A 119 -4.04 -4.28 -11.50
C GLU A 119 -2.90 -4.78 -12.39
N GLN A 120 -2.27 -3.91 -13.18
CA GLN A 120 -1.11 -4.26 -14.01
C GLN A 120 0.08 -4.75 -13.16
N VAL A 121 0.36 -4.11 -12.03
CA VAL A 121 1.40 -4.54 -11.10
C VAL A 121 1.10 -5.95 -10.58
N MET A 122 -0.13 -6.20 -10.12
CA MET A 122 -0.52 -7.51 -9.59
C MET A 122 -0.59 -8.61 -10.64
N GLU A 123 -0.97 -8.29 -11.87
CA GLU A 123 -0.94 -9.24 -12.99
C GLU A 123 0.48 -9.71 -13.30
N ARG A 124 1.47 -8.84 -13.18
CA ARG A 124 2.89 -9.13 -13.42
C ARG A 124 3.62 -9.68 -12.19
N ALA A 125 3.06 -9.51 -11.01
CA ALA A 125 3.66 -10.00 -9.78
C ALA A 125 3.83 -11.52 -9.78
N PRO A 126 4.95 -12.05 -9.24
CA PRO A 126 5.14 -13.46 -9.00
C PRO A 126 3.97 -14.09 -8.24
N GLN A 127 3.82 -15.43 -8.36
CA GLN A 127 2.74 -16.16 -7.68
C GLN A 127 2.91 -16.18 -6.14
N SER A 128 4.11 -15.89 -5.65
CA SER A 128 4.39 -15.75 -4.21
C SER A 128 3.84 -14.47 -3.59
N LEU A 129 3.52 -13.46 -4.42
CA LEU A 129 3.05 -12.14 -4.00
C LEU A 129 1.54 -12.01 -4.22
N HIS A 130 0.75 -12.33 -3.20
CA HIS A 130 -0.71 -12.33 -3.31
C HIS A 130 -1.36 -11.00 -2.91
N THR A 131 -0.65 -10.15 -2.17
CA THR A 131 -1.27 -8.96 -1.59
C THR A 131 -0.52 -7.69 -2.02
N LEU A 132 -1.22 -6.75 -2.64
CA LEU A 132 -0.76 -5.38 -2.86
C LEU A 132 -1.47 -4.46 -1.86
N VAL A 133 -0.70 -3.66 -1.14
CA VAL A 133 -1.22 -2.59 -0.28
C VAL A 133 -0.86 -1.24 -0.88
N ALA A 134 -1.85 -0.36 -1.02
CA ALA A 134 -1.63 0.99 -1.53
C ALA A 134 -2.42 2.05 -0.76
N SER A 135 -1.92 3.28 -0.82
CA SER A 135 -2.60 4.47 -0.28
C SER A 135 -3.71 4.94 -1.22
N GLY A 136 -4.86 5.30 -0.67
CA GLY A 136 -6.01 5.77 -1.43
C GLY A 136 -6.01 7.28 -1.71
N ASP A 137 -5.07 8.04 -1.15
CA ASP A 137 -5.00 9.51 -1.30
C ASP A 137 -3.85 9.98 -2.19
N VAL A 138 -3.36 9.11 -3.04
CA VAL A 138 -2.31 9.41 -4.00
C VAL A 138 -2.78 9.17 -5.43
N TYR A 139 -2.20 9.88 -6.39
CA TYR A 139 -2.31 9.57 -7.80
C TYR A 139 -0.92 9.27 -8.34
N ILE A 140 -0.75 8.06 -8.84
CA ILE A 140 0.51 7.57 -9.39
C ILE A 140 0.28 7.23 -10.86
N ARG A 141 1.17 7.70 -11.72
CA ARG A 141 1.17 7.34 -13.14
C ARG A 141 2.59 7.08 -13.60
N THR A 142 2.73 6.25 -14.62
CA THR A 142 3.99 6.09 -15.34
C THR A 142 3.72 6.14 -16.85
N ASP A 143 4.68 6.62 -17.63
CA ASP A 143 4.70 6.58 -19.08
C ASP A 143 5.64 5.48 -19.62
N ARG A 144 6.27 4.71 -18.72
CA ARG A 144 7.16 3.61 -19.05
C ARG A 144 6.52 2.25 -18.73
N PRO A 145 6.92 1.20 -19.47
CA PRO A 145 6.54 -0.16 -19.09
C PRO A 145 7.04 -0.51 -17.69
N LEU A 146 6.22 -1.27 -16.94
CA LEU A 146 6.65 -1.81 -15.66
C LEU A 146 7.82 -2.78 -15.84
N GLN A 147 8.81 -2.69 -14.96
CA GLN A 147 9.91 -3.65 -14.88
C GLN A 147 9.42 -5.01 -14.38
N ASP A 148 10.25 -6.04 -14.56
CA ASP A 148 9.99 -7.35 -13.97
C ASP A 148 10.06 -7.27 -12.44
N ILE A 149 9.11 -7.91 -11.80
CA ILE A 149 8.99 -7.91 -10.34
C ILE A 149 9.73 -9.13 -9.79
N PRO A 150 10.75 -8.95 -8.95
CA PRO A 150 11.52 -10.06 -8.41
C PRO A 150 10.73 -10.89 -7.40
N GLU A 151 11.15 -12.15 -7.21
CA GLU A 151 10.71 -12.99 -6.10
C GLU A 151 11.31 -12.47 -4.80
N ALA A 152 10.46 -12.02 -3.89
CA ALA A 152 10.82 -11.59 -2.54
C ALA A 152 9.59 -11.68 -1.63
N ASP A 153 9.78 -11.63 -0.29
CA ASP A 153 8.65 -11.55 0.64
C ASP A 153 7.95 -10.19 0.58
N VAL A 154 8.73 -9.13 0.32
CA VAL A 154 8.21 -7.77 0.18
C VAL A 154 8.86 -7.09 -1.02
N VAL A 155 8.05 -6.48 -1.87
CA VAL A 155 8.54 -5.63 -2.97
C VAL A 155 7.90 -4.26 -2.85
N CYS A 156 8.73 -3.21 -2.73
CA CYS A 156 8.28 -1.83 -2.58
C CYS A 156 8.61 -1.01 -3.82
N TYR A 157 7.65 -0.23 -4.29
CA TYR A 157 7.90 0.74 -5.35
C TYR A 157 8.25 2.12 -4.79
N GLY A 158 9.20 2.77 -5.42
CA GLY A 158 9.59 4.13 -5.06
C GLY A 158 9.99 4.98 -6.26
N LEU A 159 10.29 6.24 -6.01
CA LEU A 159 10.76 7.19 -7.01
C LEU A 159 12.12 7.76 -6.65
N TRP A 160 12.97 7.91 -7.66
CA TRP A 160 14.16 8.74 -7.58
C TRP A 160 13.73 10.20 -7.54
N VAL A 161 13.97 10.87 -6.42
CA VAL A 161 13.59 12.28 -6.22
C VAL A 161 14.69 13.03 -5.49
N ASP A 162 14.61 14.36 -5.53
CA ASP A 162 15.44 15.23 -4.71
C ASP A 162 15.14 15.03 -3.20
N PRO A 163 16.14 15.11 -2.30
CA PRO A 163 15.95 15.03 -0.86
C PRO A 163 14.85 15.94 -0.31
N SER A 164 14.66 17.11 -0.88
CA SER A 164 13.61 18.05 -0.46
C SER A 164 12.19 17.53 -0.67
N LEU A 165 11.99 16.64 -1.64
CA LEU A 165 10.70 15.99 -1.87
C LEU A 165 10.51 14.76 -0.98
N ALA A 166 11.59 14.03 -0.69
CA ALA A 166 11.54 12.79 0.10
C ALA A 166 11.33 13.01 1.61
N GLN A 167 11.70 14.18 2.16
CA GLN A 167 11.71 14.46 3.60
C GLN A 167 10.39 14.24 4.34
N ASN A 168 9.25 14.23 3.65
CA ASN A 168 7.93 14.04 4.25
C ASN A 168 7.36 12.62 4.05
N HIS A 169 8.17 11.71 3.51
CA HIS A 169 7.77 10.36 3.11
C HIS A 169 8.65 9.30 3.77
N GLY A 170 8.26 8.04 3.63
CA GLY A 170 9.15 6.92 3.82
C GLY A 170 10.24 6.93 2.75
N VAL A 171 11.41 6.43 3.09
CA VAL A 171 12.55 6.38 2.18
C VAL A 171 13.22 5.01 2.27
N PHE A 172 13.32 4.35 1.14
CA PHE A 172 14.05 3.09 0.99
C PHE A 172 15.50 3.39 0.63
N VAL A 173 16.42 2.94 1.47
CA VAL A 173 17.86 3.15 1.27
C VAL A 173 18.48 1.84 0.78
N SER A 174 19.31 1.92 -0.25
CA SER A 174 20.06 0.79 -0.81
C SER A 174 21.55 1.09 -0.92
N ASP A 175 22.35 0.04 -0.95
CA ASP A 175 23.75 0.17 -1.28
C ASP A 175 23.93 0.37 -2.79
N ARG A 176 24.88 1.19 -3.20
CA ARG A 176 25.14 1.49 -4.63
C ARG A 176 25.48 0.27 -5.47
N ARG A 177 25.96 -0.82 -4.84
CA ARG A 177 26.32 -2.08 -5.50
C ARG A 177 25.14 -3.03 -5.67
N SER A 178 24.04 -2.79 -4.93
CA SER A 178 22.82 -3.61 -4.93
C SER A 178 21.61 -2.70 -4.80
N PRO A 179 21.33 -1.89 -5.84
CA PRO A 179 20.30 -0.84 -5.78
C PRO A 179 18.87 -1.40 -5.68
N GLU A 180 18.67 -2.67 -6.05
CA GLU A 180 17.41 -3.39 -5.97
C GLU A 180 17.12 -3.99 -4.59
N ARG A 181 18.11 -3.99 -3.68
CA ARG A 181 17.97 -4.55 -2.32
C ARG A 181 17.78 -3.44 -1.31
N LEU A 182 16.81 -3.61 -0.44
CA LEU A 182 16.62 -2.71 0.69
C LEU A 182 17.72 -2.94 1.73
N ALA A 183 18.53 -1.92 1.99
CA ALA A 183 19.46 -1.94 3.10
C ALA A 183 18.74 -1.62 4.41
N PHE A 184 17.97 -0.54 4.44
CA PHE A 184 17.10 -0.12 5.54
C PHE A 184 16.09 0.93 5.07
N MET A 185 15.05 1.12 5.86
CA MET A 185 14.04 2.17 5.63
C MET A 185 14.20 3.29 6.65
N LEU A 186 13.90 4.52 6.23
CA LEU A 186 13.79 5.69 7.09
C LEU A 186 12.39 6.29 6.97
N GLN A 187 11.90 6.85 8.07
CA GLN A 187 10.62 7.56 8.10
C GLN A 187 10.84 9.05 8.27
N LYS A 188 10.43 9.82 7.25
CA LYS A 188 10.52 11.29 7.22
C LYS A 188 11.91 11.83 7.60
N PRO A 189 12.97 11.35 6.94
CA PRO A 189 14.32 11.82 7.20
C PRO A 189 14.46 13.30 6.80
N SER A 190 15.33 14.02 7.48
CA SER A 190 15.66 15.40 7.10
C SER A 190 16.44 15.45 5.79
N VAL A 191 16.40 16.59 5.10
CA VAL A 191 17.21 16.82 3.89
C VAL A 191 18.70 16.64 4.17
N ALA A 192 19.18 17.06 5.35
CA ALA A 192 20.57 16.91 5.75
C ALA A 192 20.97 15.43 5.91
N GLU A 193 20.13 14.61 6.54
CA GLU A 193 20.35 13.16 6.66
C GLU A 193 20.41 12.49 5.28
N LEU A 194 19.46 12.79 4.39
CA LEU A 194 19.47 12.28 3.02
C LEU A 194 20.72 12.70 2.25
N GLY A 195 21.10 13.98 2.37
CA GLY A 195 22.34 14.50 1.77
C GLY A 195 23.61 13.76 2.23
N ALA A 196 23.70 13.46 3.52
CA ALA A 196 24.80 12.69 4.08
C ALA A 196 24.81 11.24 3.57
N LEU A 197 23.63 10.60 3.44
CA LEU A 197 23.49 9.24 2.94
C LEU A 197 23.91 9.10 1.46
N MET A 198 23.62 10.10 0.63
CA MET A 198 23.90 10.06 -0.81
C MET A 198 25.37 9.86 -1.17
N SER A 199 26.29 10.11 -0.24
CA SER A 199 27.72 9.86 -0.46
C SER A 199 28.04 8.35 -0.61
N LYS A 200 27.28 7.48 0.04
CA LYS A 200 27.52 6.01 0.10
C LYS A 200 26.35 5.18 -0.39
N HIS A 201 25.13 5.72 -0.35
CA HIS A 201 23.89 5.03 -0.63
C HIS A 201 23.12 5.64 -1.79
N LEU A 202 22.13 4.93 -2.26
CA LEU A 202 21.03 5.42 -3.08
C LEU A 202 19.76 5.41 -2.23
N PHE A 203 18.77 6.20 -2.61
CA PHE A 203 17.47 6.12 -1.96
C PHE A 203 16.32 6.31 -2.96
N LEU A 204 15.20 5.68 -2.68
CA LEU A 204 13.93 5.87 -3.34
C LEU A 204 12.93 6.43 -2.33
N MET A 205 12.17 7.44 -2.71
CA MET A 205 11.01 7.89 -1.94
C MET A 205 9.90 6.85 -2.08
N ASP A 206 9.35 6.39 -0.98
CA ASP A 206 8.17 5.50 -0.95
C ASP A 206 6.96 6.19 -1.58
N ILE A 207 6.32 5.52 -2.52
CA ILE A 207 5.10 5.98 -3.19
C ILE A 207 3.84 5.24 -2.72
N GLY A 208 3.97 4.41 -1.68
CA GLY A 208 2.85 3.70 -1.08
C GLY A 208 2.31 2.55 -1.92
N ILE A 209 3.15 1.85 -2.69
CA ILE A 209 2.82 0.60 -3.38
C ILE A 209 3.73 -0.50 -2.83
N TRP A 210 3.15 -1.43 -2.07
CA TRP A 210 3.84 -2.54 -1.44
C TRP A 210 3.20 -3.86 -1.82
N LEU A 211 4.00 -4.79 -2.37
CA LEU A 211 3.59 -6.16 -2.64
C LEU A 211 4.11 -7.05 -1.51
N LEU A 212 3.27 -7.91 -1.01
CA LEU A 212 3.54 -8.75 0.14
C LEU A 212 3.28 -10.21 -0.17
N SER A 213 4.20 -11.08 0.26
CA SER A 213 3.96 -12.52 0.34
C SER A 213 2.96 -12.85 1.45
N ASP A 214 2.39 -14.05 1.42
CA ASP A 214 1.50 -14.51 2.49
C ASP A 214 2.22 -14.51 3.85
N ARG A 215 3.50 -14.91 3.87
CA ARG A 215 4.35 -14.85 5.07
C ARG A 215 4.49 -13.45 5.62
N ALA A 216 4.74 -12.47 4.77
CA ALA A 216 4.84 -11.06 5.18
C ALA A 216 3.52 -10.54 5.75
N VAL A 217 2.40 -10.89 5.12
CA VAL A 217 1.05 -10.55 5.61
C VAL A 217 0.75 -11.20 6.95
N GLU A 218 1.04 -12.51 7.11
CA GLU A 218 0.81 -13.21 8.38
C GLU A 218 1.61 -12.60 9.54
N LEU A 219 2.87 -12.22 9.30
CA LEU A 219 3.68 -11.53 10.30
C LEU A 219 3.14 -10.14 10.62
N MET A 220 2.71 -9.36 9.62
CA MET A 220 2.05 -8.07 9.84
C MET A 220 0.77 -8.22 10.68
N VAL A 221 -0.07 -9.20 10.35
CA VAL A 221 -1.27 -9.51 11.14
C VAL A 221 -0.88 -9.90 12.57
N LYS A 222 0.10 -10.79 12.75
CA LYS A 222 0.58 -11.22 14.07
C LYS A 222 1.02 -10.01 14.93
N ARG A 223 1.74 -9.05 14.36
CA ARG A 223 2.22 -7.85 15.05
C ARG A 223 1.11 -6.83 15.32
N SER A 224 0.02 -6.89 14.59
CA SER A 224 -1.17 -6.05 14.81
C SER A 224 -2.00 -6.48 16.02
N TYR A 225 -1.69 -7.63 16.63
CA TYR A 225 -2.38 -8.12 17.83
C TYR A 225 -1.51 -7.97 19.07
N ARG A 226 -2.09 -7.41 20.14
CA ARG A 226 -1.52 -7.36 21.49
C ARG A 226 -2.55 -7.92 22.46
N ASP A 227 -2.14 -8.88 23.27
CA ASP A 227 -3.02 -9.57 24.23
C ASP A 227 -4.33 -10.12 23.61
N GLY A 228 -4.23 -10.63 22.40
CA GLY A 228 -5.37 -11.18 21.65
C GLY A 228 -6.32 -10.13 21.04
N GLN A 229 -6.02 -8.85 21.19
CA GLN A 229 -6.82 -7.75 20.65
C GLN A 229 -6.09 -7.03 19.52
N LEU A 230 -6.83 -6.68 18.46
CA LEU A 230 -6.30 -5.85 17.39
C LEU A 230 -5.95 -4.47 17.93
N SER A 231 -4.73 -4.03 17.69
CA SER A 231 -4.13 -2.82 18.22
C SER A 231 -3.50 -1.97 17.13
N PHE A 232 -3.09 -0.77 17.48
CA PHE A 232 -2.35 0.09 16.57
C PHE A 232 -1.04 -0.58 16.14
N TYR A 233 -0.86 -0.67 14.82
CA TYR A 233 0.38 -1.09 14.18
C TYR A 233 0.55 -0.32 12.88
N ASP A 234 1.69 0.33 12.70
CA ASP A 234 1.95 1.16 11.52
C ASP A 234 2.88 0.45 10.54
N MET A 235 2.42 0.34 9.29
CA MET A 235 3.17 -0.35 8.24
C MET A 235 4.49 0.36 7.89
N TYR A 236 4.55 1.68 8.02
CA TYR A 236 5.72 2.45 7.64
C TYR A 236 6.75 2.59 8.77
N SER A 237 6.28 2.93 9.98
CA SER A 237 7.13 3.23 11.14
C SER A 237 7.40 2.03 12.06
N GLU A 238 6.73 0.90 11.84
CA GLU A 238 6.97 -0.34 12.61
C GLU A 238 7.36 -1.48 11.66
N PHE A 239 6.48 -1.93 10.77
CA PHE A 239 6.78 -3.01 9.84
C PHE A 239 7.95 -2.64 8.90
N GLY A 240 7.91 -1.50 8.24
CA GLY A 240 8.91 -1.06 7.28
C GLY A 240 10.29 -0.84 7.88
N LEU A 241 10.37 -0.30 9.12
CA LEU A 241 11.66 -0.11 9.81
C LEU A 241 12.33 -1.42 10.25
N ALA A 242 11.57 -2.52 10.30
CA ALA A 242 12.09 -3.86 10.57
C ALA A 242 12.55 -4.61 9.29
N LEU A 243 12.46 -3.98 8.12
CA LEU A 243 12.83 -4.60 6.84
C LEU A 243 14.24 -4.20 6.37
N GLY A 244 14.83 -5.08 5.56
CA GLY A 244 16.12 -4.86 4.89
C GLY A 244 17.29 -5.59 5.52
N ASP A 245 18.47 -5.43 4.90
CA ASP A 245 19.70 -6.12 5.33
C ASP A 245 20.26 -5.58 6.66
N ARG A 246 19.92 -4.33 7.01
CA ARG A 246 20.36 -3.63 8.23
C ARG A 246 19.18 -2.84 8.81
N PRO A 247 18.13 -3.53 9.26
CA PRO A 247 16.93 -2.88 9.73
C PRO A 247 17.20 -1.95 10.91
N THR A 248 16.40 -0.88 11.01
CA THR A 248 16.52 0.09 12.12
C THR A 248 15.70 -0.32 13.35
N LEU A 249 14.79 -1.29 13.18
CA LEU A 249 13.99 -1.87 14.24
C LEU A 249 14.28 -3.36 14.34
N ASP A 250 14.60 -3.84 15.55
CA ASP A 250 14.91 -5.25 15.80
C ASP A 250 13.63 -6.06 16.00
N ASP A 251 13.34 -6.93 15.04
CA ASP A 251 12.31 -7.95 15.08
C ASP A 251 12.78 -9.16 14.27
N PRO A 252 13.32 -10.20 14.90
CA PRO A 252 13.98 -11.31 14.19
C PRO A 252 13.13 -12.01 13.13
N GLU A 253 11.80 -12.07 13.31
CA GLU A 253 10.90 -12.66 12.31
C GLU A 253 10.75 -11.74 11.10
N LEU A 254 10.52 -10.44 11.31
CA LEU A 254 10.42 -9.46 10.23
C LEU A 254 11.78 -9.21 9.54
N ASN A 255 12.86 -9.16 10.33
CA ASN A 255 14.22 -8.99 9.78
C ASN A 255 14.65 -10.16 8.86
N SER A 256 13.97 -11.31 8.96
CA SER A 256 14.23 -12.48 8.11
C SER A 256 13.49 -12.44 6.76
N LEU A 257 12.62 -11.44 6.53
CA LEU A 257 11.93 -11.28 5.26
C LEU A 257 12.89 -10.78 4.18
N THR A 258 12.79 -11.34 2.99
CA THR A 258 13.51 -10.85 1.81
C THR A 258 12.79 -9.64 1.24
N VAL A 259 13.55 -8.57 0.92
CA VAL A 259 12.96 -7.31 0.46
C VAL A 259 13.66 -6.78 -0.78
N ALA A 260 12.88 -6.51 -1.81
CA ALA A 260 13.33 -5.81 -3.01
C ALA A 260 12.67 -4.43 -3.11
N ILE A 261 13.39 -3.49 -3.70
CA ILE A 261 12.88 -2.16 -4.01
C ILE A 261 12.99 -1.89 -5.51
N LEU A 262 11.94 -1.33 -6.09
CA LEU A 262 11.87 -1.06 -7.51
C LEU A 262 11.60 0.43 -7.78
N PRO A 263 12.38 1.09 -8.63
CA PRO A 263 12.02 2.40 -9.12
C PRO A 263 10.83 2.29 -10.08
N LEU A 264 9.81 3.13 -9.92
CA LEU A 264 8.78 3.31 -10.93
C LEU A 264 9.32 4.26 -12.00
N GLU A 265 9.87 3.71 -13.08
CA GLU A 265 10.46 4.51 -14.16
C GLU A 265 9.42 5.38 -14.86
N GLY A 266 9.78 6.63 -15.16
CA GLY A 266 8.84 7.62 -15.73
C GLY A 266 7.68 7.94 -14.79
N GLY A 267 7.81 7.57 -13.51
CA GLY A 267 6.76 7.72 -12.50
C GLY A 267 6.54 9.18 -12.10
N ASN A 268 5.28 9.52 -11.88
CA ASN A 268 4.84 10.78 -11.29
C ASN A 268 3.94 10.45 -10.10
N PHE A 269 4.12 11.18 -9.01
CA PHE A 269 3.42 10.98 -7.75
C PHE A 269 2.76 12.29 -7.31
N TYR A 270 1.48 12.23 -7.05
CA TYR A 270 0.67 13.35 -6.56
C TYR A 270 -0.06 12.91 -5.30
N HIS A 271 0.14 13.64 -4.20
CA HIS A 271 -0.46 13.35 -2.91
C HIS A 271 -1.54 14.39 -2.58
N TYR A 272 -2.75 13.97 -2.34
CA TYR A 272 -3.94 14.80 -2.09
C TYR A 272 -4.24 15.01 -0.61
#